data_3392fe4d8bdfaf8f992b63b8192d18dc
#
_entry.id   3392fe4d8bdfaf8f992b63b8192d18dc
#
_cell.length_a   1.000
_cell.length_b   1.000
_cell.length_c   1.000
_cell.angle_alpha   90.00
_cell.angle_beta   90.00
_cell.angle_gamma   90.00
#
_symmetry.space_group_name_H-M   'P 1'
#
loop_
_entity.id
_entity.type
_entity.pdbx_description
1 polymer ?
#
loop_
_entity_poly.entity_id
_entity_poly.type
_entity_poly.pdbx_seq_one_letter_code
_entity_poly.pdbx_strand_id
1 'polypeptide(L)'
;MRIILYLIQKEFLQIFRNKTNLPILFVMPVLQLIVLSYAADFEIKNLKVYWMDNDQSSASRQLYRDLTASGYFTIAGTGFDHAEAAAALDKNEADLVVEIPAGMEKKLVRKEPQQLQVIVNAIDGTKAGLANYYFGRILGDYNQREVAALQIRVVASGQPIARQVINVESSF
;
A
#
# COMPACT_ATOMS: atom_id res chain seq x y z
N MET A 1 7.00 6.94 -54.57
CA MET A 1 6.53 5.88 -53.65
C MET A 1 7.13 4.47 -53.97
N ARG A 2 7.29 4.05 -55.18
CA ARG A 2 7.87 2.71 -55.51
C ARG A 2 9.29 2.50 -55.01
N ILE A 3 10.14 3.51 -55.04
CA ILE A 3 11.55 3.44 -54.62
C ILE A 3 11.69 3.13 -53.13
N ILE A 4 10.83 3.75 -52.29
CA ILE A 4 10.81 3.52 -50.85
C ILE A 4 10.38 2.06 -50.51
N LEU A 5 9.41 1.52 -51.23
CA LEU A 5 8.98 0.13 -51.08
C LEU A 5 10.11 -0.87 -51.45
N TYR A 6 10.84 -0.62 -52.53
CA TYR A 6 11.99 -1.45 -52.86
C TYR A 6 13.14 -1.37 -51.87
N LEU A 7 13.40 -0.17 -51.31
CA LEU A 7 14.40 0.02 -50.26
C LEU A 7 14.02 -0.76 -48.98
N ILE A 8 12.76 -0.65 -48.52
CA ILE A 8 12.26 -1.41 -47.40
C ILE A 8 12.38 -2.90 -47.62
N GLN A 9 11.91 -3.39 -48.76
CA GLN A 9 11.98 -4.81 -49.11
C GLN A 9 13.42 -5.33 -49.14
N LYS A 10 14.37 -4.55 -49.70
CA LYS A 10 15.78 -4.89 -49.69
C LYS A 10 16.32 -4.98 -48.26
N GLU A 11 16.02 -4.02 -47.40
CA GLU A 11 16.49 -4.02 -46.01
C GLU A 11 15.95 -5.21 -45.22
N PHE A 12 14.65 -5.51 -45.38
CA PHE A 12 14.05 -6.69 -44.76
C PHE A 12 14.71 -7.98 -45.22
N LEU A 13 14.92 -8.17 -46.54
CA LEU A 13 15.60 -9.34 -47.07
C LEU A 13 17.03 -9.45 -46.57
N GLN A 14 17.72 -8.35 -46.41
CA GLN A 14 19.10 -8.30 -45.88
C GLN A 14 19.14 -8.70 -44.38
N ILE A 15 18.19 -8.25 -43.59
CA ILE A 15 18.05 -8.64 -42.15
C ILE A 15 17.80 -10.16 -42.06
N PHE A 16 16.85 -10.68 -42.79
CA PHE A 16 16.51 -12.11 -42.74
C PHE A 16 17.61 -13.03 -43.35
N ARG A 17 18.43 -12.50 -44.23
CA ARG A 17 19.55 -13.25 -44.78
C ARG A 17 20.78 -13.29 -43.88
N ASN A 18 20.87 -12.36 -42.93
CA ASN A 18 21.96 -12.30 -41.99
C ASN A 18 21.69 -13.20 -40.79
N LYS A 19 22.25 -14.42 -40.82
CA LYS A 19 22.06 -15.44 -39.79
C LYS A 19 22.54 -15.03 -38.38
N THR A 20 23.40 -14.01 -38.28
CA THR A 20 23.93 -13.49 -37.01
C THR A 20 23.00 -12.45 -36.40
N ASN A 21 22.36 -11.60 -37.23
CA ASN A 21 21.49 -10.54 -36.75
C ASN A 21 20.10 -11.04 -36.37
N LEU A 22 19.63 -12.10 -37.02
CA LEU A 22 18.30 -12.66 -36.78
C LEU A 22 18.08 -13.14 -35.33
N PRO A 23 18.98 -13.96 -34.76
CA PRO A 23 18.87 -14.34 -33.35
C PRO A 23 18.92 -13.14 -32.41
N ILE A 24 19.79 -12.17 -32.65
CA ILE A 24 19.92 -10.97 -31.82
C ILE A 24 18.60 -10.18 -31.83
N LEU A 25 18.01 -10.00 -32.99
CA LEU A 25 16.78 -9.22 -33.14
C LEU A 25 15.56 -9.85 -32.45
N PHE A 26 15.48 -11.18 -32.38
CA PHE A 26 14.34 -11.90 -31.79
C PHE A 26 14.63 -12.45 -30.40
N VAL A 27 15.84 -12.95 -30.15
CA VAL A 27 16.19 -13.56 -28.87
C VAL A 27 16.44 -12.50 -27.81
N MET A 28 17.08 -11.35 -28.15
CA MET A 28 17.34 -10.30 -27.18
C MET A 28 16.09 -9.68 -26.58
N PRO A 29 15.04 -9.30 -27.32
CA PRO A 29 13.80 -8.80 -26.72
C PRO A 29 13.11 -9.83 -25.83
N VAL A 30 13.10 -11.11 -26.21
CA VAL A 30 12.52 -12.17 -25.38
C VAL A 30 13.31 -12.35 -24.08
N LEU A 31 14.65 -12.36 -24.17
CA LEU A 31 15.54 -12.48 -23.02
C LEU A 31 15.39 -11.27 -22.10
N GLN A 32 15.27 -10.07 -22.69
CA GLN A 32 15.04 -8.83 -21.95
C GLN A 32 13.69 -8.81 -21.23
N LEU A 33 12.62 -9.32 -21.87
CA LEU A 33 11.31 -9.47 -21.23
C LEU A 33 11.35 -10.45 -20.06
N ILE A 34 12.06 -11.57 -20.20
CA ILE A 34 12.25 -12.55 -19.13
C ILE A 34 13.01 -11.88 -17.95
N VAL A 35 14.14 -11.22 -18.24
CA VAL A 35 14.93 -10.53 -17.21
C VAL A 35 14.11 -9.43 -16.54
N LEU A 36 13.37 -8.61 -17.30
CA LEU A 36 12.50 -7.57 -16.79
C LEU A 36 11.37 -8.16 -15.94
N SER A 37 10.78 -9.29 -16.34
CA SER A 37 9.74 -9.97 -15.56
C SER A 37 10.27 -10.43 -14.20
N TYR A 38 11.47 -10.99 -14.15
CA TYR A 38 12.13 -11.33 -12.87
C TYR A 38 12.58 -10.10 -12.07
N ALA A 39 13.03 -9.05 -12.74
CA ALA A 39 13.45 -7.82 -12.08
C ALA A 39 12.28 -6.95 -11.60
N ALA A 40 11.10 -7.08 -12.23
CA ALA A 40 9.88 -6.33 -11.88
C ALA A 40 9.13 -6.92 -10.67
N ASP A 41 9.58 -8.03 -10.09
CA ASP A 41 9.03 -8.61 -8.88
C ASP A 41 9.50 -7.84 -7.62
N PHE A 42 9.56 -6.50 -7.75
CA PHE A 42 9.69 -5.57 -6.63
C PHE A 42 8.32 -5.40 -5.94
N GLU A 43 7.72 -6.50 -5.49
CA GLU A 43 6.74 -6.37 -4.42
C GLU A 43 7.51 -5.81 -3.21
N ILE A 44 7.29 -4.53 -2.92
CA ILE A 44 7.75 -3.93 -1.67
C ILE A 44 6.95 -4.60 -0.56
N LYS A 45 7.39 -5.78 -0.17
CA LYS A 45 6.98 -6.51 1.03
C LYS A 45 7.91 -6.02 2.13
N ASN A 46 7.39 -5.70 3.28
CA ASN A 46 8.10 -5.20 4.47
C ASN A 46 8.20 -3.67 4.60
N LEU A 47 7.09 -2.99 4.41
CA LEU A 47 6.97 -1.61 4.86
C LEU A 47 7.03 -1.57 6.38
N LYS A 48 7.98 -0.82 6.92
CA LYS A 48 8.23 -0.72 8.35
C LYS A 48 7.29 0.28 8.99
N VAL A 49 6.50 -0.15 9.97
CA VAL A 49 5.54 0.70 10.67
C VAL A 49 5.99 0.94 12.11
N TYR A 50 6.01 2.20 12.51
CA TYR A 50 6.05 2.57 13.92
C TYR A 50 4.61 2.76 14.41
N TRP A 51 4.19 1.96 15.39
CA TRP A 51 2.82 1.92 15.86
C TRP A 51 2.66 2.67 17.18
N MET A 52 1.83 3.72 17.16
CA MET A 52 1.49 4.52 18.36
C MET A 52 0.03 4.28 18.72
N ASP A 53 -0.21 3.51 19.77
CA ASP A 53 -1.57 3.17 20.21
C ASP A 53 -1.90 3.87 21.54
N ASN A 54 -2.49 5.06 21.44
CA ASN A 54 -2.93 5.82 22.61
C ASN A 54 -4.30 5.37 23.13
N ASP A 55 -5.01 4.49 22.40
CA ASP A 55 -6.33 3.99 22.80
C ASP A 55 -6.26 2.67 23.57
N GLN A 56 -5.33 1.78 23.20
CA GLN A 56 -5.11 0.45 23.80
C GLN A 56 -6.40 -0.41 23.90
N SER A 57 -7.33 -0.18 23.00
CA SER A 57 -8.66 -0.80 22.99
C SER A 57 -8.70 -2.14 22.26
N SER A 58 -9.85 -2.79 22.24
CA SER A 58 -10.06 -3.98 21.42
C SER A 58 -10.09 -3.63 19.93
N ALA A 59 -10.56 -2.45 19.58
CA ALA A 59 -10.62 -1.92 18.23
C ALA A 59 -9.21 -1.63 17.67
N SER A 60 -8.36 -0.96 18.46
CA SER A 60 -6.96 -0.69 18.05
C SER A 60 -6.16 -1.98 17.88
N ARG A 61 -6.31 -2.94 18.80
CA ARG A 61 -5.68 -4.26 18.69
C ARG A 61 -6.15 -5.06 17.47
N GLN A 62 -7.42 -4.90 17.07
CA GLN A 62 -7.93 -5.55 15.86
C GLN A 62 -7.28 -4.94 14.61
N LEU A 63 -7.22 -3.61 14.52
CA LEU A 63 -6.54 -2.93 13.41
C LEU A 63 -5.05 -3.29 13.34
N TYR A 64 -4.37 -3.40 14.48
CA TYR A 64 -2.99 -3.88 14.55
C TYR A 64 -2.83 -5.29 13.98
N ARG A 65 -3.74 -6.23 14.35
CA ARG A 65 -3.72 -7.60 13.82
C ARG A 65 -3.95 -7.62 12.31
N ASP A 66 -4.90 -6.84 11.83
CA ASP A 66 -5.19 -6.74 10.40
C ASP A 66 -4.00 -6.18 9.62
N LEU A 67 -3.31 -5.18 10.18
CA LEU A 67 -2.10 -4.61 9.60
C LEU A 67 -0.98 -5.66 9.50
N THR A 68 -0.69 -6.36 10.61
CA THR A 68 0.38 -7.37 10.65
C THR A 68 0.06 -8.61 9.84
N ALA A 69 -1.20 -9.03 9.80
CA ALA A 69 -1.67 -10.18 9.02
C ALA A 69 -1.71 -9.91 7.51
N SER A 70 -1.66 -8.65 7.09
CA SER A 70 -1.71 -8.27 5.66
C SER A 70 -0.50 -8.76 4.85
N GLY A 71 0.64 -9.01 5.50
CA GLY A 71 1.90 -9.39 4.86
C GLY A 71 2.65 -8.23 4.17
N TYR A 72 2.07 -7.02 4.14
CA TYR A 72 2.72 -5.84 3.56
C TYR A 72 3.55 -5.06 4.57
N PHE A 73 3.19 -5.15 5.85
CA PHE A 73 3.76 -4.35 6.93
C PHE A 73 4.50 -5.18 7.96
N THR A 74 5.60 -4.62 8.44
CA THR A 74 6.40 -5.16 9.55
C THR A 74 6.49 -4.10 10.64
N ILE A 75 6.26 -4.46 11.90
CA ILE A 75 6.37 -3.50 13.00
C ILE A 75 7.85 -3.24 13.29
N ALA A 76 8.27 -2.00 13.10
CA ALA A 76 9.63 -1.52 13.42
C ALA A 76 9.77 -1.12 14.88
N GLY A 77 8.68 -0.61 15.46
CA GLY A 77 8.65 -0.18 16.86
C GLY A 77 7.24 0.16 17.31
N THR A 78 7.07 0.25 18.61
CA THR A 78 5.83 0.70 19.25
C THR A 78 6.18 1.70 20.35
N GLY A 79 5.39 2.74 20.51
CA GLY A 79 5.62 3.75 21.54
C GLY A 79 4.46 4.71 21.67
N PHE A 80 4.66 5.72 22.51
CA PHE A 80 3.67 6.77 22.77
C PHE A 80 4.28 8.17 22.58
N ASP A 81 5.59 8.25 22.26
CA ASP A 81 6.30 9.50 22.10
C ASP A 81 6.46 9.87 20.64
N HIS A 82 5.94 11.03 20.26
CA HIS A 82 6.09 11.60 18.93
C HIS A 82 7.55 11.86 18.54
N ALA A 83 8.42 12.18 19.50
CA ALA A 83 9.83 12.41 19.22
C ALA A 83 10.56 11.12 18.83
N GLU A 84 10.21 9.99 19.46
CA GLU A 84 10.74 8.68 19.06
C GLU A 84 10.22 8.26 17.68
N ALA A 85 8.93 8.46 17.42
CA ALA A 85 8.32 8.16 16.14
C ALA A 85 8.95 8.97 14.99
N ALA A 86 9.15 10.29 15.20
CA ALA A 86 9.82 11.16 14.25
C ALA A 86 11.29 10.73 14.03
N ALA A 87 12.00 10.41 15.08
CA ALA A 87 13.38 9.92 14.99
C ALA A 87 13.48 8.60 14.21
N ALA A 88 12.49 7.71 14.32
CA ALA A 88 12.44 6.46 13.58
C ALA A 88 12.24 6.71 12.07
N LEU A 89 11.44 7.71 11.66
CA LEU A 89 11.30 8.14 10.28
C LEU A 89 12.61 8.77 9.75
N ASP A 90 13.21 9.68 10.51
CA ASP A 90 14.44 10.39 10.11
C ASP A 90 15.63 9.43 9.93
N LYS A 91 15.70 8.38 10.73
CA LYS A 91 16.75 7.34 10.65
C LYS A 91 16.43 6.25 9.61
N ASN A 92 15.31 6.32 8.89
CA ASN A 92 14.82 5.27 8.01
C ASN A 92 14.61 3.91 8.70
N GLU A 93 14.36 3.92 10.00
CA GLU A 93 13.99 2.73 10.78
C GLU A 93 12.51 2.40 10.59
N ALA A 94 11.67 3.42 10.27
CA ALA A 94 10.28 3.28 9.88
C ALA A 94 10.01 3.97 8.53
N ASP A 95 9.12 3.38 7.73
CA ASP A 95 8.61 3.97 6.48
C ASP A 95 7.30 4.73 6.73
N LEU A 96 6.60 4.41 7.83
CA LEU A 96 5.28 4.90 8.18
C LEU A 96 5.10 4.93 9.69
N VAL A 97 4.52 5.99 10.22
CA VAL A 97 4.01 6.08 11.59
C VAL A 97 2.49 6.07 11.56
N VAL A 98 1.89 5.21 12.34
CA VAL A 98 0.42 5.18 12.52
C VAL A 98 0.12 5.53 13.96
N GLU A 99 -0.64 6.61 14.17
CA GLU A 99 -1.09 7.02 15.48
C GLU A 99 -2.60 6.78 15.64
N ILE A 100 -2.92 6.01 16.66
CA ILE A 100 -4.29 5.76 17.10
C ILE A 100 -4.60 6.72 18.25
N PRO A 101 -5.56 7.65 18.08
CA PRO A 101 -5.88 8.61 19.14
C PRO A 101 -6.63 7.93 20.30
N ALA A 102 -6.42 8.44 21.50
CA ALA A 102 -7.14 8.00 22.68
C ALA A 102 -8.66 8.16 22.53
N GLY A 103 -9.43 7.17 22.96
CA GLY A 103 -10.88 7.17 22.90
C GLY A 103 -11.46 6.77 21.54
N MET A 104 -10.65 6.19 20.64
CA MET A 104 -11.11 5.72 19.32
C MET A 104 -12.29 4.74 19.46
N GLU A 105 -12.17 3.70 20.28
CA GLU A 105 -13.25 2.71 20.46
C GLU A 105 -14.52 3.33 21.03
N LYS A 106 -14.39 4.25 22.01
CA LYS A 106 -15.56 4.94 22.60
C LYS A 106 -16.32 5.74 21.55
N LYS A 107 -15.61 6.43 20.67
CA LYS A 107 -16.21 7.21 19.60
C LYS A 107 -16.78 6.31 18.50
N LEU A 108 -16.09 5.19 18.16
CA LEU A 108 -16.66 4.17 17.26
C LEU A 108 -18.01 3.64 17.78
N VAL A 109 -18.10 3.32 19.06
CA VAL A 109 -19.36 2.87 19.69
C VAL A 109 -20.45 3.96 19.65
N ARG A 110 -20.06 5.23 19.81
CA ARG A 110 -20.99 6.39 19.72
C ARG A 110 -21.35 6.78 18.29
N LYS A 111 -20.74 6.14 17.30
CA LYS A 111 -20.91 6.47 15.88
C LYS A 111 -20.43 7.90 15.55
N GLU A 112 -19.38 8.35 16.22
CA GLU A 112 -18.73 9.61 15.94
C GLU A 112 -17.60 9.40 14.93
N PRO A 113 -17.36 10.33 13.98
CA PRO A 113 -16.27 10.22 13.03
C PRO A 113 -14.91 10.21 13.75
N GLN A 114 -13.99 9.36 13.28
CA GLN A 114 -12.66 9.22 13.83
C GLN A 114 -11.63 9.56 12.76
N GLN A 115 -10.53 10.16 13.22
CA GLN A 115 -9.35 10.43 12.38
C GLN A 115 -8.17 9.68 12.98
N LEU A 116 -7.47 8.93 12.15
CA LEU A 116 -6.18 8.35 12.45
C LEU A 116 -5.11 9.22 11.82
N GLN A 117 -4.04 9.50 12.54
CA GLN A 117 -2.91 10.20 11.96
C GLN A 117 -1.94 9.20 11.36
N VAL A 118 -1.58 9.43 10.10
CA VAL A 118 -0.62 8.62 9.35
C VAL A 118 0.46 9.54 8.82
N ILE A 119 1.70 9.35 9.26
CA ILE A 119 2.86 10.10 8.81
C ILE A 119 3.73 9.16 7.98
N VAL A 120 4.03 9.53 6.75
CA VAL A 120 4.77 8.69 5.81
C VAL A 120 6.14 9.29 5.56
N ASN A 121 7.18 8.46 5.51
CA ASN A 121 8.51 8.90 5.15
C ASN A 121 8.55 9.27 3.65
N ALA A 122 8.66 10.55 3.34
CA ALA A 122 8.64 11.07 1.98
C ALA A 122 9.98 10.96 1.24
N ILE A 123 11.05 10.45 1.88
CA ILE A 123 12.37 10.28 1.26
C ILE A 123 12.28 9.32 0.07
N ASP A 124 11.50 8.24 0.21
CA ASP A 124 11.21 7.31 -0.87
C ASP A 124 9.73 7.44 -1.29
N GLY A 125 9.47 8.25 -2.31
CA GLY A 125 8.11 8.49 -2.80
C GLY A 125 7.36 7.23 -3.26
N THR A 126 8.08 6.20 -3.71
CA THR A 126 7.48 4.92 -4.13
C THR A 126 6.99 4.15 -2.91
N LYS A 127 7.81 4.03 -1.87
CA LYS A 127 7.40 3.40 -0.61
C LYS A 127 6.28 4.18 0.07
N ALA A 128 6.38 5.52 0.08
CA ALA A 128 5.35 6.39 0.63
C ALA A 128 3.99 6.17 -0.04
N GLY A 129 3.96 6.14 -1.37
CA GLY A 129 2.74 5.89 -2.13
C GLY A 129 2.14 4.50 -1.86
N LEU A 130 2.99 3.47 -1.82
CA LEU A 130 2.55 2.10 -1.53
C LEU A 130 2.08 1.93 -0.08
N ALA A 131 2.78 2.53 0.89
CA ALA A 131 2.39 2.51 2.30
C ALA A 131 0.99 3.11 2.50
N ASN A 132 0.76 4.27 1.89
CA ASN A 132 -0.54 4.95 1.95
C ASN A 132 -1.65 4.12 1.28
N TYR A 133 -1.36 3.54 0.12
CA TYR A 133 -2.30 2.69 -0.61
C TYR A 133 -2.69 1.43 0.20
N TYR A 134 -1.71 0.67 0.69
CA TYR A 134 -1.99 -0.56 1.44
C TYR A 134 -2.64 -0.29 2.79
N PHE A 135 -2.21 0.76 3.50
CA PHE A 135 -2.84 1.15 4.75
C PHE A 135 -4.30 1.59 4.54
N GLY A 136 -4.54 2.43 3.52
CA GLY A 136 -5.90 2.84 3.15
C GLY A 136 -6.81 1.67 2.79
N ARG A 137 -6.27 0.64 2.12
CA ARG A 137 -7.02 -0.58 1.80
C ARG A 137 -7.37 -1.38 3.06
N ILE A 138 -6.40 -1.60 3.96
CA ILE A 138 -6.62 -2.30 5.23
C ILE A 138 -7.67 -1.56 6.07
N LEU A 139 -7.58 -0.23 6.15
CA LEU A 139 -8.55 0.58 6.87
C LEU A 139 -9.94 0.54 6.22
N GLY A 140 -10.00 0.50 4.89
CA GLY A 140 -11.25 0.31 4.15
C GLY A 140 -11.93 -1.02 4.49
N ASP A 141 -11.16 -2.11 4.49
CA ASP A 141 -11.64 -3.44 4.84
C ASP A 141 -12.06 -3.52 6.34
N TYR A 142 -11.32 -2.86 7.22
CA TYR A 142 -11.67 -2.71 8.64
C TYR A 142 -13.00 -1.98 8.80
N ASN A 143 -13.16 -0.83 8.15
CA ASN A 143 -14.38 -0.03 8.19
C ASN A 143 -15.60 -0.81 7.67
N GLN A 144 -15.45 -1.57 6.58
CA GLN A 144 -16.55 -2.38 6.04
C GLN A 144 -16.99 -3.47 7.03
N ARG A 145 -16.06 -4.11 7.72
CA ARG A 145 -16.37 -5.14 8.73
C ARG A 145 -17.05 -4.55 9.95
N GLU A 146 -16.59 -3.42 10.45
CA GLU A 146 -17.20 -2.73 11.58
C GLU A 146 -18.63 -2.25 11.23
N VAL A 147 -18.84 -1.67 10.06
CA VAL A 147 -20.17 -1.27 9.58
C VAL A 147 -21.07 -2.49 9.43
N ALA A 148 -20.58 -3.61 8.90
CA ALA A 148 -21.36 -4.85 8.77
C ALA A 148 -21.72 -5.44 10.15
N ALA A 149 -20.78 -5.45 11.10
CA ALA A 149 -21.03 -5.91 12.47
C ALA A 149 -22.07 -5.04 13.18
N LEU A 150 -22.03 -3.72 12.98
CA LEU A 150 -23.01 -2.78 13.48
C LEU A 150 -24.39 -2.99 12.83
N GLN A 151 -24.44 -3.27 11.52
CA GLN A 151 -25.69 -3.58 10.82
C GLN A 151 -26.36 -4.83 11.37
N ILE A 152 -25.61 -5.90 11.64
CA ILE A 152 -26.13 -7.12 12.24
C ILE A 152 -26.70 -6.85 13.64
N ARG A 153 -26.01 -6.04 14.44
CA ARG A 153 -26.50 -5.64 15.78
C ARG A 153 -27.76 -4.79 15.71
N VAL A 154 -27.87 -3.90 14.74
CA VAL A 154 -29.03 -3.00 14.57
C VAL A 154 -30.26 -3.74 14.05
N VAL A 155 -30.08 -4.67 13.11
CA VAL A 155 -31.18 -5.54 12.64
C VAL A 155 -31.74 -6.37 13.82
N ALA A 156 -30.88 -6.81 14.73
CA ALA A 156 -31.26 -7.50 15.94
C ALA A 156 -31.95 -6.60 16.99
N SER A 157 -31.70 -5.28 16.96
CA SER A 157 -32.23 -4.31 17.94
C SER A 157 -33.34 -3.39 17.40
N GLY A 158 -33.62 -3.40 16.10
CA GLY A 158 -34.69 -2.62 15.45
C GLY A 158 -34.46 -1.11 15.33
N GLN A 159 -33.20 -0.62 15.48
CA GLN A 159 -32.87 0.80 15.37
C GLN A 159 -32.30 1.20 13.99
N PRO A 160 -32.54 2.43 13.51
CA PRO A 160 -32.06 2.89 12.19
C PRO A 160 -30.54 3.10 12.14
N ILE A 161 -29.94 2.82 10.98
CA ILE A 161 -28.48 2.79 10.75
C ILE A 161 -27.97 4.16 10.27
N ALA A 162 -26.96 4.73 10.96
CA ALA A 162 -26.12 5.80 10.44
C ALA A 162 -24.82 5.22 9.87
N ARG A 163 -24.44 5.62 8.66
CA ARG A 163 -23.21 5.16 7.98
C ARG A 163 -21.97 5.82 8.60
N GLN A 164 -21.06 5.02 9.10
CA GLN A 164 -19.84 5.51 9.76
C GLN A 164 -18.60 5.15 8.94
N VAL A 165 -17.69 6.08 8.83
CA VAL A 165 -16.41 5.91 8.10
C VAL A 165 -15.29 6.49 8.95
N ILE A 166 -14.21 5.75 9.12
CA ILE A 166 -12.96 6.26 9.66
C ILE A 166 -12.21 6.96 8.51
N ASN A 167 -11.88 8.23 8.68
CA ASN A 167 -11.07 8.98 7.74
C ASN A 167 -9.60 8.94 8.15
N VAL A 168 -8.71 8.90 7.16
CA VAL A 168 -7.27 9.07 7.35
C VAL A 168 -6.91 10.50 7.02
N GLU A 169 -6.26 11.19 7.94
CA GLU A 169 -5.58 12.43 7.64
C GLU A 169 -4.11 12.10 7.38
N SER A 170 -3.68 12.21 6.12
CA SER A 170 -2.29 12.03 5.71
C SER A 170 -1.59 13.38 5.75
N SER A 171 -0.54 13.48 6.54
CA SER A 171 0.37 14.62 6.59
C SER A 171 1.67 14.27 5.87
N PHE A 172 2.07 15.10 4.90
CA PHE A 172 3.31 14.99 4.16
C PHE A 172 4.34 15.95 4.73
#